data_09d952413614f84c9d89a18694872699
#
_entry.id   09d952413614f84c9d89a18694872699
#
_cell.length_a   1.000
_cell.length_b   1.000
_cell.length_c   1.000
_cell.angle_alpha   90.00
_cell.angle_beta   90.00
_cell.angle_gamma   90.00
#
_symmetry.space_group_name_H-M   'P 1'
#
loop_
_entity.id
_entity.type
_entity.pdbx_description
1 polymer ?
#
loop_
_entity_poly.entity_id
_entity_poly.type
_entity_poly.pdbx_seq_one_letter_code
_entity_poly.pdbx_strand_id
1 'polypeptide(L)'
;MTGSELAVACLLDAAVGDPRWFPHPVRWMGSIVNWCDRRVHQLFLSPAKQRMAGVLLAVVLPAGAYATGVVLIWFGSSVDPLGGSAATVLLAWTTLAARDLIDHVVSVQRALQSVSLMEARAAVAKIVGRDTEEMDESDIVRATVETIAESTADGIMAPLFYLVLGGAPLALAYKAISTLDSMIGHLDDRYRWFGWASARLDDAVNFIPARITALLLVLSAGIVSRSWPATRQAWTILLRDGNHHPSPNSGRPEAAMAGALGVQLGGINRYDGLPIERPCLGDPHQPLSRAHIGKALTLMLWTSLTGVLLGVGWLLW
;
A
#
# COMPACT_ATOMS: atom_id res chain seq x y z
N MET A 1 -15.07 -16.85 0.30
CA MET A 1 -15.01 -16.09 -0.98
C MET A 1 -14.69 -17.05 -2.10
N THR A 2 -15.34 -16.94 -3.25
CA THR A 2 -15.06 -17.75 -4.44
C THR A 2 -14.11 -17.01 -5.39
N GLY A 3 -13.52 -17.77 -6.36
CA GLY A 3 -12.66 -17.15 -7.38
C GLY A 3 -13.40 -16.14 -8.26
N SER A 4 -14.68 -16.38 -8.56
CA SER A 4 -15.54 -15.45 -9.32
C SER A 4 -15.82 -14.16 -8.53
N GLU A 5 -16.12 -14.24 -7.23
CA GLU A 5 -16.29 -13.06 -6.38
C GLU A 5 -15.02 -12.21 -6.31
N LEU A 6 -13.84 -12.86 -6.20
CA LEU A 6 -12.55 -12.17 -6.23
C LEU A 6 -12.33 -11.45 -7.56
N ALA A 7 -12.56 -12.14 -8.68
CA ALA A 7 -12.42 -11.56 -10.01
C ALA A 7 -13.33 -10.33 -10.20
N VAL A 8 -14.61 -10.43 -9.77
CA VAL A 8 -15.55 -9.31 -9.87
C VAL A 8 -15.12 -8.15 -8.98
N ALA A 9 -14.63 -8.39 -7.76
CA ALA A 9 -14.13 -7.33 -6.87
C ALA A 9 -12.92 -6.59 -7.49
N CYS A 10 -11.97 -7.32 -8.09
CA CYS A 10 -10.83 -6.73 -8.80
C CYS A 10 -11.25 -5.94 -10.04
N LEU A 11 -12.24 -6.41 -10.80
CA LEU A 11 -12.79 -5.69 -11.94
C LEU A 11 -13.53 -4.41 -11.52
N LEU A 12 -14.24 -4.44 -10.39
CA LEU A 12 -14.88 -3.24 -9.82
C LEU A 12 -13.83 -2.21 -9.39
N ASP A 13 -12.75 -2.61 -8.72
CA ASP A 13 -11.66 -1.70 -8.39
C ASP A 13 -11.06 -1.08 -9.65
N ALA A 14 -10.73 -1.88 -10.65
CA ALA A 14 -10.14 -1.40 -11.89
C ALA A 14 -11.07 -0.43 -12.68
N ALA A 15 -12.38 -0.66 -12.64
CA ALA A 15 -13.36 0.13 -13.40
C ALA A 15 -13.83 1.38 -12.66
N VAL A 16 -14.10 1.27 -11.36
CA VAL A 16 -14.78 2.30 -10.55
C VAL A 16 -13.81 3.01 -9.61
N GLY A 17 -12.80 2.30 -9.08
CA GLY A 17 -11.89 2.82 -8.04
C GLY A 17 -12.63 3.14 -6.75
N ASP A 18 -12.23 4.23 -6.09
CA ASP A 18 -12.72 4.67 -4.77
C ASP A 18 -13.55 5.97 -4.86
N PRO A 19 -14.79 5.92 -5.36
CA PRO A 19 -15.58 7.12 -5.55
C PRO A 19 -15.90 7.80 -4.21
N ARG A 20 -15.69 9.13 -4.16
CA ARG A 20 -15.86 9.91 -2.92
C ARG A 20 -17.27 9.89 -2.34
N TRP A 21 -18.28 9.65 -3.16
CA TRP A 21 -19.70 9.56 -2.76
C TRP A 21 -20.06 8.24 -2.10
N PHE A 22 -19.28 7.18 -2.34
CA PHE A 22 -19.55 5.86 -1.77
C PHE A 22 -19.15 5.80 -0.29
N PRO A 23 -19.99 5.25 0.61
CA PRO A 23 -19.64 5.05 2.01
C PRO A 23 -18.52 4.02 2.14
N HIS A 24 -17.30 4.48 2.41
CA HIS A 24 -16.11 3.66 2.36
C HIS A 24 -15.65 3.25 3.77
N PRO A 25 -15.49 1.92 4.05
CA PRO A 25 -15.10 1.43 5.39
C PRO A 25 -13.81 2.06 5.90
N VAL A 26 -12.79 2.23 5.05
CA VAL A 26 -11.49 2.82 5.42
C VAL A 26 -11.65 4.25 5.95
N ARG A 27 -12.56 5.05 5.37
CA ARG A 27 -12.83 6.42 5.86
C ARG A 27 -13.46 6.41 7.25
N TRP A 28 -14.31 5.45 7.55
CA TRP A 28 -14.88 5.28 8.89
C TRP A 28 -13.81 4.83 9.89
N MET A 29 -12.96 3.86 9.49
CA MET A 29 -11.81 3.46 10.29
C MET A 29 -10.89 4.64 10.61
N GLY A 30 -10.54 5.45 9.59
CA GLY A 30 -9.74 6.66 9.76
C GLY A 30 -10.41 7.69 10.69
N SER A 31 -11.74 7.83 10.64
CA SER A 31 -12.48 8.71 11.54
C SER A 31 -12.42 8.24 13.00
N ILE A 32 -12.48 6.92 13.23
CA ILE A 32 -12.32 6.31 14.55
C ILE A 32 -10.91 6.55 15.08
N VAL A 33 -9.88 6.30 14.24
CA VAL A 33 -8.48 6.55 14.61
C VAL A 33 -8.26 8.00 14.98
N ASN A 34 -8.74 8.95 14.19
CA ASN A 34 -8.65 10.38 14.46
C ASN A 34 -9.38 10.78 15.76
N TRP A 35 -10.51 10.15 16.05
CA TRP A 35 -11.23 10.41 17.30
C TRP A 35 -10.42 9.89 18.51
N CYS A 36 -9.86 8.67 18.43
CA CYS A 36 -9.02 8.10 19.48
C CYS A 36 -7.74 8.93 19.69
N ASP A 37 -7.06 9.33 18.62
CA ASP A 37 -5.85 10.14 18.66
C ASP A 37 -6.11 11.46 19.42
N ARG A 38 -7.16 12.18 19.04
CA ARG A 38 -7.55 13.42 19.75
C ARG A 38 -7.81 13.19 21.24
N ARG A 39 -8.52 12.10 21.59
CA ARG A 39 -8.83 11.79 22.99
C ARG A 39 -7.58 11.46 23.81
N VAL A 40 -6.70 10.63 23.26
CA VAL A 40 -5.45 10.22 23.95
C VAL A 40 -4.57 11.45 24.25
N HIS A 41 -4.43 12.37 23.29
CA HIS A 41 -3.61 13.57 23.47
C HIS A 41 -4.27 14.64 24.35
N GLN A 42 -5.59 14.80 24.26
CA GLN A 42 -6.33 15.70 25.14
C GLN A 42 -6.29 15.31 26.62
N LEU A 43 -6.19 14.01 26.91
CA LEU A 43 -6.14 13.49 28.28
C LEU A 43 -4.74 13.53 28.91
N PHE A 44 -3.72 14.05 28.18
CA PHE A 44 -2.33 14.12 28.64
C PHE A 44 -1.84 12.82 29.30
N LEU A 45 -2.15 11.69 28.69
CA LEU A 45 -1.83 10.37 29.23
C LEU A 45 -0.31 10.16 29.34
N SER A 46 0.11 9.47 30.39
CA SER A 46 1.50 9.03 30.50
C SER A 46 1.91 8.07 29.37
N PRO A 47 3.20 7.96 29.02
CA PRO A 47 3.68 7.07 27.96
C PRO A 47 3.14 5.65 28.03
N ALA A 48 3.08 5.07 29.25
CA ALA A 48 2.56 3.72 29.45
C ALA A 48 1.05 3.62 29.14
N LYS A 49 0.25 4.63 29.51
CA LYS A 49 -1.18 4.68 29.20
C LYS A 49 -1.43 4.92 27.71
N GLN A 50 -0.63 5.76 27.04
CA GLN A 50 -0.69 5.94 25.58
C GLN A 50 -0.39 4.63 24.86
N ARG A 51 0.65 3.89 25.28
CA ARG A 51 1.00 2.60 24.69
C ARG A 51 -0.12 1.57 24.89
N MET A 52 -0.71 1.52 26.08
CA MET A 52 -1.85 0.63 26.37
C MET A 52 -3.08 0.96 25.52
N ALA A 53 -3.40 2.24 25.38
CA ALA A 53 -4.48 2.70 24.50
C ALA A 53 -4.21 2.34 23.04
N GLY A 54 -2.96 2.48 22.56
CA GLY A 54 -2.54 2.07 21.22
C GLY A 54 -2.67 0.56 21.00
N VAL A 55 -2.23 -0.26 21.95
CA VAL A 55 -2.41 -1.72 21.90
C VAL A 55 -3.90 -2.09 21.83
N LEU A 56 -4.72 -1.48 22.68
CA LEU A 56 -6.17 -1.72 22.67
C LEU A 56 -6.78 -1.36 21.30
N LEU A 57 -6.44 -0.20 20.76
CA LEU A 57 -6.92 0.24 19.44
C LEU A 57 -6.44 -0.69 18.32
N ALA A 58 -5.17 -1.12 18.34
CA ALA A 58 -4.59 -2.03 17.37
C ALA A 58 -5.23 -3.44 17.38
N VAL A 59 -5.90 -3.82 18.46
CA VAL A 59 -6.67 -5.07 18.55
C VAL A 59 -8.14 -4.84 18.22
N VAL A 60 -8.77 -3.84 18.85
CA VAL A 60 -10.21 -3.64 18.77
C VAL A 60 -10.67 -3.20 17.38
N LEU A 61 -9.92 -2.30 16.71
CA LEU A 61 -10.33 -1.80 15.40
C LEU A 61 -10.29 -2.90 14.31
N PRO A 62 -9.20 -3.69 14.16
CA PRO A 62 -9.19 -4.80 13.20
C PRO A 62 -10.19 -5.91 13.53
N ALA A 63 -10.35 -6.25 14.81
CA ALA A 63 -11.34 -7.26 15.24
C ALA A 63 -12.77 -6.78 14.94
N GLY A 64 -13.06 -5.50 15.18
CA GLY A 64 -14.34 -4.89 14.86
C GLY A 64 -14.61 -4.85 13.36
N ALA A 65 -13.59 -4.52 12.54
CA ALA A 65 -13.67 -4.55 11.10
C ALA A 65 -13.95 -5.95 10.56
N TYR A 66 -13.25 -6.96 11.08
CA TYR A 66 -13.50 -8.37 10.78
C TYR A 66 -14.93 -8.78 11.12
N ALA A 67 -15.37 -8.53 12.37
CA ALA A 67 -16.70 -8.90 12.85
C ALA A 67 -17.80 -8.19 12.03
N THR A 68 -17.61 -6.92 11.68
CA THR A 68 -18.54 -6.17 10.83
C THR A 68 -18.66 -6.83 9.45
N GLY A 69 -17.53 -7.22 8.85
CA GLY A 69 -17.52 -7.93 7.56
C GLY A 69 -18.29 -9.26 7.63
N VAL A 70 -18.06 -10.05 8.68
CA VAL A 70 -18.77 -11.33 8.90
C VAL A 70 -20.26 -11.08 9.04
N VAL A 71 -20.68 -10.12 9.87
CA VAL A 71 -22.10 -9.81 10.12
C VAL A 71 -22.81 -9.34 8.84
N LEU A 72 -22.17 -8.47 8.05
CA LEU A 72 -22.75 -7.97 6.81
C LEU A 72 -22.93 -9.07 5.77
N ILE A 73 -21.96 -9.97 5.61
CA ILE A 73 -22.07 -11.11 4.70
C ILE A 73 -23.14 -12.09 5.19
N TRP A 74 -23.16 -12.40 6.49
CA TRP A 74 -24.17 -13.28 7.09
C TRP A 74 -25.58 -12.71 6.91
N PHE A 75 -25.77 -11.42 7.18
CA PHE A 75 -27.04 -10.73 6.97
C PHE A 75 -27.48 -10.77 5.51
N GLY A 76 -26.59 -10.44 4.57
CA GLY A 76 -26.85 -10.55 3.14
C GLY A 76 -27.29 -11.95 2.74
N SER A 77 -26.58 -12.98 3.22
CA SER A 77 -26.87 -14.39 2.93
C SER A 77 -28.17 -14.88 3.57
N SER A 78 -28.61 -14.29 4.69
CA SER A 78 -29.88 -14.64 5.33
C SER A 78 -31.10 -14.08 4.59
N VAL A 79 -30.92 -13.05 3.78
CA VAL A 79 -31.96 -12.48 2.92
C VAL A 79 -32.05 -13.23 1.60
N ASP A 80 -30.91 -13.41 0.93
CA ASP A 80 -30.79 -14.11 -0.37
C ASP A 80 -29.34 -14.57 -0.55
N PRO A 81 -29.04 -15.76 -1.08
CA PRO A 81 -27.70 -16.21 -1.41
C PRO A 81 -26.91 -15.21 -2.28
N LEU A 82 -27.55 -14.53 -3.23
CA LEU A 82 -26.94 -13.47 -4.03
C LEU A 82 -26.62 -12.23 -3.20
N GLY A 83 -27.38 -11.94 -2.14
CA GLY A 83 -27.13 -10.86 -1.20
C GLY A 83 -25.82 -11.06 -0.43
N GLY A 84 -25.53 -12.30 -0.04
CA GLY A 84 -24.25 -12.66 0.58
C GLY A 84 -23.04 -12.48 -0.35
N SER A 85 -23.18 -12.96 -1.60
CA SER A 85 -22.14 -12.76 -2.63
C SER A 85 -21.95 -11.28 -2.97
N ALA A 86 -23.01 -10.51 -3.11
CA ALA A 86 -22.93 -9.07 -3.36
C ALA A 86 -22.21 -8.34 -2.19
N ALA A 87 -22.56 -8.65 -0.94
CA ALA A 87 -21.88 -8.11 0.23
C ALA A 87 -20.39 -8.47 0.24
N THR A 88 -20.04 -9.73 -0.07
CA THR A 88 -18.66 -10.19 -0.17
C THR A 88 -17.88 -9.41 -1.22
N VAL A 89 -18.43 -9.26 -2.42
CA VAL A 89 -17.79 -8.53 -3.52
C VAL A 89 -17.61 -7.05 -3.19
N LEU A 90 -18.65 -6.39 -2.66
CA LEU A 90 -18.58 -4.97 -2.29
C LEU A 90 -17.56 -4.71 -1.19
N LEU A 91 -17.54 -5.54 -0.15
CA LEU A 91 -16.55 -5.41 0.92
C LEU A 91 -15.14 -5.68 0.40
N ALA A 92 -14.94 -6.70 -0.42
CA ALA A 92 -13.65 -7.02 -1.03
C ALA A 92 -13.15 -5.87 -1.91
N TRP A 93 -14.00 -5.31 -2.76
CA TRP A 93 -13.68 -4.14 -3.58
C TRP A 93 -13.14 -2.98 -2.74
N THR A 94 -13.77 -2.64 -1.62
CA THR A 94 -13.33 -1.54 -0.75
C THR A 94 -11.97 -1.79 -0.06
N THR A 95 -11.37 -2.95 -0.20
CA THR A 95 -10.03 -3.23 0.35
C THR A 95 -8.92 -3.05 -0.67
N LEU A 96 -9.24 -3.05 -1.96
CA LEU A 96 -8.31 -2.90 -3.07
C LEU A 96 -8.12 -1.41 -3.40
N ALA A 97 -6.98 -1.02 -3.94
CA ALA A 97 -6.66 0.37 -4.26
C ALA A 97 -5.81 0.51 -5.53
N ALA A 98 -5.94 -0.41 -6.51
CA ALA A 98 -5.12 -0.36 -7.72
C ALA A 98 -5.50 0.84 -8.59
N ARG A 99 -6.80 1.10 -8.78
CA ARG A 99 -7.28 2.23 -9.58
C ARG A 99 -6.96 3.57 -8.93
N ASP A 100 -7.13 3.69 -7.62
CA ASP A 100 -6.83 4.93 -6.89
C ASP A 100 -5.32 5.29 -7.00
N LEU A 101 -4.44 4.30 -6.86
CA LEU A 101 -3.01 4.47 -7.08
C LEU A 101 -2.70 4.96 -8.51
N ILE A 102 -3.31 4.34 -9.52
CA ILE A 102 -3.13 4.76 -10.92
C ILE A 102 -3.56 6.20 -11.11
N ASP A 103 -4.73 6.59 -10.63
CA ASP A 103 -5.28 7.93 -10.81
C ASP A 103 -4.39 9.00 -10.15
N HIS A 104 -3.85 8.73 -8.97
CA HIS A 104 -2.90 9.61 -8.30
C HIS A 104 -1.57 9.72 -9.06
N VAL A 105 -0.99 8.61 -9.48
CA VAL A 105 0.27 8.59 -10.26
C VAL A 105 0.11 9.28 -11.61
N VAL A 106 -1.00 9.06 -12.30
CA VAL A 106 -1.32 9.77 -13.56
C VAL A 106 -1.46 11.27 -13.33
N SER A 107 -2.00 11.68 -12.17
CA SER A 107 -2.03 13.11 -11.81
C SER A 107 -0.62 13.71 -11.69
N VAL A 108 0.33 12.99 -11.06
CA VAL A 108 1.74 13.43 -11.00
C VAL A 108 2.37 13.48 -12.39
N GLN A 109 2.15 12.46 -13.24
CA GLN A 109 2.67 12.43 -14.60
C GLN A 109 2.17 13.62 -15.44
N ARG A 110 0.88 13.93 -15.36
CA ARG A 110 0.28 15.07 -16.08
C ARG A 110 0.88 16.40 -15.62
N ALA A 111 1.05 16.58 -14.30
CA ALA A 111 1.66 17.79 -13.75
C ALA A 111 3.12 17.94 -14.20
N LEU A 112 3.90 16.86 -14.24
CA LEU A 112 5.25 16.89 -14.79
C LEU A 112 5.28 17.21 -16.29
N GLN A 113 4.26 16.81 -17.06
CA GLN A 113 4.15 17.11 -18.51
C GLN A 113 3.80 18.58 -18.75
N SER A 114 3.02 19.22 -17.87
CA SER A 114 2.68 20.65 -17.96
C SER A 114 3.87 21.58 -17.62
N VAL A 115 5.04 21.01 -17.29
CA VAL A 115 6.26 21.74 -16.90
C VAL A 115 6.06 22.63 -15.65
N SER A 116 5.00 22.40 -14.89
CA SER A 116 4.74 23.08 -13.61
C SER A 116 5.25 22.26 -12.45
N LEU A 117 6.46 22.57 -11.99
CA LEU A 117 7.05 21.88 -10.83
C LEU A 117 6.20 22.07 -9.55
N MET A 118 5.52 23.22 -9.42
CA MET A 118 4.61 23.51 -8.32
C MET A 118 3.39 22.56 -8.33
N GLU A 119 2.78 22.33 -9.48
CA GLU A 119 1.66 21.38 -9.61
C GLU A 119 2.12 19.94 -9.38
N ALA A 120 3.31 19.58 -9.85
CA ALA A 120 3.87 18.24 -9.64
C ALA A 120 4.17 17.98 -8.16
N ARG A 121 4.71 18.96 -7.43
CA ARG A 121 4.88 18.91 -5.97
C ARG A 121 3.56 18.76 -5.23
N ALA A 122 2.54 19.52 -5.62
CA ALA A 122 1.19 19.41 -5.05
C ALA A 122 0.51 18.06 -5.36
N ALA A 123 0.81 17.47 -6.51
CA ALA A 123 0.30 16.14 -6.87
C ALA A 123 1.00 15.04 -6.08
N VAL A 124 2.34 15.05 -5.98
CA VAL A 124 3.09 14.04 -5.24
C VAL A 124 2.84 14.13 -3.74
N ALA A 125 2.60 15.32 -3.17
CA ALA A 125 2.25 15.51 -1.76
C ALA A 125 0.99 14.75 -1.33
N LYS A 126 0.14 14.33 -2.27
CA LYS A 126 -1.06 13.52 -1.96
C LYS A 126 -0.77 12.04 -1.75
N ILE A 127 0.42 11.59 -2.13
CA ILE A 127 0.79 10.16 -2.13
C ILE A 127 2.06 9.87 -1.34
N VAL A 128 2.71 10.89 -0.79
CA VAL A 128 3.91 10.73 0.05
C VAL A 128 3.71 11.41 1.41
N GLY A 129 4.32 10.88 2.46
CA GLY A 129 4.29 11.46 3.81
C GLY A 129 5.51 12.33 4.13
N ARG A 130 6.20 12.86 3.12
CA ARG A 130 7.41 13.70 3.27
C ARG A 130 7.22 15.08 2.66
N ASP A 131 8.08 16.03 3.03
CA ASP A 131 8.04 17.40 2.52
C ASP A 131 8.29 17.42 1.01
N THR A 132 7.48 18.17 0.28
CA THR A 132 7.54 18.21 -1.20
C THR A 132 7.90 19.57 -1.76
N GLU A 133 7.96 20.61 -0.93
CA GLU A 133 8.11 22.02 -1.37
C GLU A 133 9.44 22.27 -2.09
N GLU A 134 10.49 21.55 -1.71
CA GLU A 134 11.84 21.72 -2.28
C GLU A 134 12.23 20.62 -3.28
N MET A 135 11.35 19.65 -3.55
CA MET A 135 11.65 18.57 -4.49
C MET A 135 11.93 19.09 -5.89
N ASP A 136 13.00 18.62 -6.50
CA ASP A 136 13.21 18.77 -7.94
C ASP A 136 12.44 17.70 -8.73
N GLU A 137 12.56 17.71 -10.05
CA GLU A 137 11.88 16.73 -10.91
C GLU A 137 12.34 15.29 -10.61
N SER A 138 13.63 15.08 -10.38
CA SER A 138 14.20 13.76 -10.07
C SER A 138 13.66 13.23 -8.76
N ASP A 139 13.55 14.09 -7.74
CA ASP A 139 12.97 13.75 -6.45
C ASP A 139 11.50 13.36 -6.55
N ILE A 140 10.71 14.11 -7.35
CA ILE A 140 9.30 13.80 -7.59
C ILE A 140 9.15 12.45 -8.29
N VAL A 141 9.98 12.18 -9.31
CA VAL A 141 9.98 10.90 -10.03
C VAL A 141 10.35 9.77 -9.07
N ARG A 142 11.42 9.94 -8.29
CA ARG A 142 11.88 8.98 -7.28
C ARG A 142 10.79 8.67 -6.28
N ALA A 143 10.22 9.71 -5.67
CA ALA A 143 9.12 9.59 -4.71
C ALA A 143 7.93 8.82 -5.28
N THR A 144 7.56 9.13 -6.52
CA THR A 144 6.45 8.46 -7.20
C THR A 144 6.74 6.98 -7.46
N VAL A 145 7.95 6.63 -7.89
CA VAL A 145 8.35 5.23 -8.14
C VAL A 145 8.40 4.43 -6.84
N GLU A 146 8.95 5.01 -5.77
CA GLU A 146 8.94 4.41 -4.42
C GLU A 146 7.51 4.14 -3.95
N THR A 147 6.62 5.13 -4.06
CA THR A 147 5.19 4.98 -3.71
C THR A 147 4.50 3.90 -4.53
N ILE A 148 4.78 3.79 -5.85
CA ILE A 148 4.22 2.72 -6.68
C ILE A 148 4.68 1.36 -6.15
N ALA A 149 5.95 1.20 -5.82
CA ALA A 149 6.50 -0.07 -5.34
C ALA A 149 5.88 -0.47 -3.99
N GLU A 150 5.85 0.45 -3.03
CA GLU A 150 5.27 0.25 -1.69
C GLU A 150 3.76 -0.03 -1.78
N SER A 151 3.00 0.82 -2.47
CA SER A 151 1.55 0.66 -2.62
C SER A 151 1.15 -0.56 -3.43
N THR A 152 2.02 -1.08 -4.32
CA THR A 152 1.81 -2.39 -4.96
C THR A 152 1.74 -3.49 -3.90
N ALA A 153 2.60 -3.43 -2.87
CA ALA A 153 2.54 -4.39 -1.77
C ALA A 153 1.33 -4.13 -0.85
N ASP A 154 1.21 -2.92 -0.31
CA ASP A 154 0.30 -2.64 0.82
C ASP A 154 -1.13 -2.31 0.36
N GLY A 155 -1.27 -1.69 -0.82
CA GLY A 155 -2.54 -1.27 -1.38
C GLY A 155 -3.23 -2.31 -2.26
N ILE A 156 -2.47 -3.27 -2.82
CA ILE A 156 -2.99 -4.22 -3.80
C ILE A 156 -2.73 -5.66 -3.38
N MET A 157 -1.45 -6.05 -3.24
CA MET A 157 -1.09 -7.46 -3.06
C MET A 157 -1.39 -7.99 -1.66
N ALA A 158 -1.20 -7.18 -0.62
CA ALA A 158 -1.55 -7.60 0.73
C ALA A 158 -3.07 -7.72 0.94
N PRO A 159 -3.93 -6.75 0.54
CA PRO A 159 -5.37 -6.99 0.51
C PRO A 159 -5.76 -8.25 -0.27
N LEU A 160 -5.21 -8.43 -1.48
CA LEU A 160 -5.46 -9.62 -2.30
C LEU A 160 -5.08 -10.92 -1.58
N PHE A 161 -3.92 -10.95 -0.91
CA PHE A 161 -3.48 -12.09 -0.10
C PHE A 161 -4.49 -12.42 1.00
N TYR A 162 -4.98 -11.41 1.72
CA TYR A 162 -5.96 -11.61 2.79
C TYR A 162 -7.36 -11.95 2.27
N LEU A 163 -7.73 -11.47 1.09
CA LEU A 163 -8.96 -11.90 0.39
C LEU A 163 -8.90 -13.39 0.05
N VAL A 164 -7.78 -13.88 -0.43
CA VAL A 164 -7.58 -15.30 -0.74
C VAL A 164 -7.56 -16.16 0.52
N LEU A 165 -6.90 -15.69 1.59
CA LEU A 165 -6.70 -16.45 2.82
C LEU A 165 -7.97 -16.57 3.68
N GLY A 166 -8.75 -15.50 3.81
CA GLY A 166 -9.91 -15.47 4.73
C GLY A 166 -11.06 -14.59 4.25
N GLY A 167 -11.10 -14.25 2.96
CA GLY A 167 -12.18 -13.48 2.34
C GLY A 167 -12.22 -12.02 2.77
N ALA A 168 -13.30 -11.35 2.41
CA ALA A 168 -13.49 -9.93 2.66
C ALA A 168 -13.37 -9.51 4.14
N PRO A 169 -13.85 -10.29 5.13
CA PRO A 169 -13.67 -9.92 6.54
C PRO A 169 -12.21 -9.81 6.96
N LEU A 170 -11.36 -10.75 6.53
CA LEU A 170 -9.93 -10.73 6.88
C LEU A 170 -9.20 -9.59 6.15
N ALA A 171 -9.55 -9.30 4.92
CA ALA A 171 -9.01 -8.16 4.18
C ALA A 171 -9.43 -6.82 4.81
N LEU A 172 -10.65 -6.70 5.35
CA LEU A 172 -11.07 -5.52 6.12
C LEU A 172 -10.27 -5.35 7.42
N ALA A 173 -9.98 -6.45 8.13
CA ALA A 173 -9.11 -6.39 9.30
C ALA A 173 -7.70 -5.93 8.93
N TYR A 174 -7.13 -6.45 7.84
CA TYR A 174 -5.86 -5.98 7.31
C TYR A 174 -5.91 -4.48 6.98
N LYS A 175 -6.96 -4.02 6.28
CA LYS A 175 -7.10 -2.58 5.95
C LYS A 175 -7.20 -1.70 7.20
N ALA A 176 -7.81 -2.19 8.28
CA ALA A 176 -7.84 -1.49 9.56
C ALA A 176 -6.43 -1.36 10.16
N ILE A 177 -5.60 -2.42 10.07
CA ILE A 177 -4.20 -2.39 10.53
C ILE A 177 -3.38 -1.40 9.70
N SER A 178 -3.45 -1.49 8.39
CA SER A 178 -2.75 -0.59 7.47
C SER A 178 -3.18 0.88 7.65
N THR A 179 -4.48 1.13 7.92
CA THR A 179 -4.98 2.48 8.21
C THR A 179 -4.44 3.01 9.55
N LEU A 180 -4.36 2.17 10.56
CA LEU A 180 -3.75 2.53 11.85
C LEU A 180 -2.28 2.91 11.67
N ASP A 181 -1.51 2.10 10.97
CA ASP A 181 -0.09 2.39 10.73
C ASP A 181 0.09 3.69 9.95
N SER A 182 -0.62 3.86 8.85
CA SER A 182 -0.55 5.07 8.03
C SER A 182 -0.91 6.36 8.78
N MET A 183 -1.77 6.28 9.81
CA MET A 183 -2.24 7.46 10.54
C MET A 183 -1.49 7.74 11.83
N ILE A 184 -1.02 6.71 12.53
CA ILE A 184 -0.41 6.83 13.86
C ILE A 184 0.84 5.98 14.05
N GLY A 185 1.27 5.18 13.04
CA GLY A 185 2.46 4.32 13.12
C GLY A 185 3.80 5.05 13.01
N HIS A 186 3.80 6.38 12.94
CA HIS A 186 5.00 7.19 12.81
C HIS A 186 5.88 7.17 14.06
N LEU A 187 7.21 7.25 13.85
CA LEU A 187 8.21 7.24 14.94
C LEU A 187 8.53 8.66 15.48
N ASP A 188 7.62 9.60 15.32
CA ASP A 188 7.73 10.93 15.89
C ASP A 188 7.37 10.96 17.39
N ASP A 189 7.64 12.09 18.05
CA ASP A 189 7.39 12.25 19.50
C ASP A 189 5.90 12.13 19.86
N ARG A 190 5.00 12.41 18.91
CA ARG A 190 3.55 12.33 19.10
C ARG A 190 3.07 10.88 19.16
N TYR A 191 3.56 10.04 18.24
CA TYR A 191 3.04 8.69 18.02
C TYR A 191 3.93 7.57 18.55
N ARG A 192 5.16 7.84 18.96
CA ARG A 192 6.14 6.83 19.41
C ARG A 192 5.59 5.84 20.47
N TRP A 193 4.63 6.27 21.27
CA TRP A 193 4.00 5.42 22.29
C TRP A 193 2.63 4.91 21.83
N PHE A 194 1.78 5.80 21.33
CA PHE A 194 0.42 5.45 20.92
C PHE A 194 0.41 4.60 19.66
N GLY A 195 1.23 4.90 18.66
CA GLY A 195 1.30 4.18 17.38
C GLY A 195 2.19 2.93 17.39
N TRP A 196 2.94 2.67 18.49
CA TRP A 196 3.89 1.57 18.53
C TRP A 196 3.29 0.21 18.15
N ALA A 197 2.12 -0.11 18.67
CA ALA A 197 1.47 -1.39 18.41
C ALA A 197 0.98 -1.50 16.96
N SER A 198 0.47 -0.41 16.40
CA SER A 198 0.02 -0.32 15.01
C SER A 198 1.16 -0.59 14.04
N ALA A 199 2.31 0.07 14.23
CA ALA A 199 3.50 -0.13 13.40
C ALA A 199 4.01 -1.59 13.47
N ARG A 200 4.07 -2.17 14.67
CA ARG A 200 4.52 -3.56 14.83
C ARG A 200 3.56 -4.59 14.24
N LEU A 201 2.27 -4.33 14.35
CA LEU A 201 1.26 -5.21 13.78
C LEU A 201 1.28 -5.14 12.25
N ASP A 202 1.41 -3.93 11.69
CA ASP A 202 1.56 -3.71 10.25
C ASP A 202 2.82 -4.40 9.71
N ASP A 203 3.97 -4.24 10.38
CA ASP A 203 5.20 -4.96 10.05
C ASP A 203 4.97 -6.48 9.97
N ALA A 204 4.22 -7.04 10.90
CA ALA A 204 3.96 -8.48 10.97
C ALA A 204 3.01 -8.96 9.86
N VAL A 205 1.91 -8.24 9.61
CA VAL A 205 0.92 -8.66 8.60
C VAL A 205 1.41 -8.43 7.17
N ASN A 206 2.29 -7.48 6.94
CA ASN A 206 2.91 -7.25 5.62
C ASN A 206 4.12 -8.13 5.35
N PHE A 207 4.61 -8.89 6.32
CA PHE A 207 5.84 -9.68 6.16
C PHE A 207 5.80 -10.65 4.98
N ILE A 208 4.74 -11.44 4.85
CA ILE A 208 4.57 -12.39 3.74
C ILE A 208 4.15 -11.67 2.45
N PRO A 209 3.12 -10.81 2.44
CA PRO A 209 2.69 -10.08 1.24
C PRO A 209 3.81 -9.30 0.55
N ALA A 210 4.64 -8.57 1.29
CA ALA A 210 5.74 -7.79 0.71
C ALA A 210 6.77 -8.68 -0.02
N ARG A 211 7.04 -9.87 0.49
CA ARG A 211 7.94 -10.84 -0.15
C ARG A 211 7.35 -11.43 -1.41
N ILE A 212 6.08 -11.81 -1.37
CA ILE A 212 5.33 -12.27 -2.56
C ILE A 212 5.34 -11.15 -3.61
N THR A 213 5.04 -9.92 -3.22
CA THR A 213 5.04 -8.77 -4.14
C THR A 213 6.40 -8.57 -4.78
N ALA A 214 7.49 -8.59 -4.01
CA ALA A 214 8.84 -8.43 -4.54
C ALA A 214 9.21 -9.54 -5.53
N LEU A 215 8.84 -10.79 -5.26
CA LEU A 215 9.05 -11.92 -6.18
C LEU A 215 8.26 -11.73 -7.48
N LEU A 216 7.00 -11.32 -7.39
CA LEU A 216 6.17 -11.06 -8.56
C LEU A 216 6.65 -9.84 -9.36
N LEU A 217 7.21 -8.80 -8.71
CA LEU A 217 7.88 -7.68 -9.39
C LEU A 217 9.10 -8.16 -10.18
N VAL A 218 9.92 -9.04 -9.61
CA VAL A 218 11.08 -9.64 -10.31
C VAL A 218 10.62 -10.43 -11.54
N LEU A 219 9.56 -11.21 -11.45
CA LEU A 219 8.99 -11.93 -12.59
C LEU A 219 8.43 -10.96 -13.64
N SER A 220 7.72 -9.93 -13.20
CA SER A 220 7.16 -8.88 -14.05
C SER A 220 8.25 -8.12 -14.81
N ALA A 221 9.44 -7.92 -14.22
CA ALA A 221 10.58 -7.31 -14.91
C ALA A 221 10.97 -8.08 -16.17
N GLY A 222 10.98 -9.41 -16.11
CA GLY A 222 11.25 -10.27 -17.27
C GLY A 222 10.16 -10.20 -18.33
N ILE A 223 8.89 -10.21 -17.91
CA ILE A 223 7.73 -10.15 -18.83
C ILE A 223 7.72 -8.82 -19.57
N VAL A 224 7.84 -7.70 -18.84
CA VAL A 224 7.74 -6.33 -19.39
C VAL A 224 8.92 -6.00 -20.29
N SER A 225 10.13 -6.36 -19.89
CA SER A 225 11.34 -6.08 -20.67
C SER A 225 11.61 -7.14 -21.74
N ARG A 226 10.92 -8.29 -21.72
CA ARG A 226 11.21 -9.48 -22.52
C ARG A 226 12.69 -9.88 -22.45
N SER A 227 13.31 -9.71 -21.29
CA SER A 227 14.75 -9.80 -21.07
C SER A 227 15.07 -10.53 -19.78
N TRP A 228 15.74 -11.67 -19.88
CA TRP A 228 16.25 -12.40 -18.73
C TRP A 228 17.27 -11.60 -17.87
N PRO A 229 18.19 -10.81 -18.46
CA PRO A 229 19.04 -9.90 -17.69
C PRO A 229 18.28 -8.96 -16.76
N ALA A 230 17.12 -8.40 -17.15
CA ALA A 230 16.33 -7.53 -16.30
C ALA A 230 15.76 -8.28 -15.08
N THR A 231 15.27 -9.50 -15.27
CA THR A 231 14.83 -10.37 -14.16
C THR A 231 15.99 -10.66 -13.19
N ARG A 232 17.15 -11.01 -13.75
CA ARG A 232 18.35 -11.29 -12.94
C ARG A 232 18.81 -10.06 -12.16
N GLN A 233 18.77 -8.89 -12.78
CA GLN A 233 19.12 -7.63 -12.11
C GLN A 233 18.15 -7.33 -10.97
N ALA A 234 16.84 -7.36 -11.24
CA ALA A 234 15.82 -7.15 -10.21
C ALA A 234 15.98 -8.13 -9.03
N TRP A 235 16.26 -9.41 -9.32
CA TRP A 235 16.54 -10.43 -8.31
C TRP A 235 17.79 -10.13 -7.50
N THR A 236 18.90 -9.77 -8.17
CA THR A 236 20.18 -9.46 -7.50
C THR A 236 20.03 -8.26 -6.57
N ILE A 237 19.37 -7.20 -7.02
CA ILE A 237 19.13 -6.01 -6.21
C ILE A 237 18.18 -6.31 -5.03
N LEU A 238 17.11 -7.07 -5.26
CA LEU A 238 16.21 -7.53 -4.19
C LEU A 238 16.97 -8.25 -3.07
N LEU A 239 17.86 -9.18 -3.43
CA LEU A 239 18.63 -9.95 -2.43
C LEU A 239 19.67 -9.08 -1.70
N ARG A 240 20.34 -8.17 -2.41
CA ARG A 240 21.38 -7.30 -1.87
C ARG A 240 20.79 -6.21 -0.96
N ASP A 241 19.78 -5.49 -1.45
CA ASP A 241 19.34 -4.23 -0.86
C ASP A 241 17.98 -4.31 -0.13
N GLY A 242 17.17 -5.32 -0.41
CA GLY A 242 15.80 -5.40 0.10
C GLY A 242 15.64 -5.44 1.62
N ASN A 243 16.75 -5.62 2.36
CA ASN A 243 16.79 -5.58 3.83
C ASN A 243 17.41 -4.28 4.39
N HIS A 244 17.86 -3.37 3.54
CA HIS A 244 18.53 -2.14 4.02
C HIS A 244 17.52 -1.09 4.49
N HIS A 245 16.28 -1.15 4.01
CA HIS A 245 15.23 -0.19 4.39
C HIS A 245 14.86 -0.34 5.87
N PRO A 246 14.54 0.78 6.59
CA PRO A 246 14.11 0.74 8.00
C PRO A 246 12.83 -0.11 8.22
N SER A 247 11.89 -0.09 7.28
CA SER A 247 10.76 -1.02 7.28
C SER A 247 11.22 -2.39 6.79
N PRO A 248 10.89 -3.49 7.48
CA PRO A 248 11.24 -4.84 7.06
C PRO A 248 10.49 -5.31 5.80
N ASN A 249 9.53 -4.51 5.34
CA ASN A 249 8.61 -4.82 4.25
C ASN A 249 8.82 -3.92 3.02
N SER A 250 8.75 -2.59 3.17
CA SER A 250 8.77 -1.63 2.05
C SER A 250 10.03 -1.71 1.20
N GLY A 251 11.19 -1.97 1.81
CA GLY A 251 12.44 -2.09 1.06
C GLY A 251 12.50 -3.26 0.07
N ARG A 252 11.67 -4.29 0.24
CA ARG A 252 11.63 -5.43 -0.67
C ARG A 252 11.04 -5.10 -2.05
N PRO A 253 9.81 -4.60 -2.15
CA PRO A 253 9.24 -4.18 -3.43
C PRO A 253 10.01 -3.00 -4.04
N GLU A 254 10.53 -2.06 -3.23
CA GLU A 254 11.34 -0.94 -3.73
C GLU A 254 12.65 -1.43 -4.36
N ALA A 255 13.39 -2.33 -3.71
CA ALA A 255 14.62 -2.90 -4.26
C ALA A 255 14.37 -3.70 -5.55
N ALA A 256 13.30 -4.50 -5.60
CA ALA A 256 12.90 -5.22 -6.81
C ALA A 256 12.56 -4.25 -7.94
N MET A 257 11.82 -3.16 -7.65
CA MET A 257 11.47 -2.11 -8.61
C MET A 257 12.72 -1.36 -9.09
N ALA A 258 13.62 -0.96 -8.19
CA ALA A 258 14.88 -0.30 -8.53
C ALA A 258 15.72 -1.14 -9.49
N GLY A 259 15.87 -2.43 -9.19
CA GLY A 259 16.58 -3.38 -10.05
C GLY A 259 15.91 -3.59 -11.40
N ALA A 260 14.58 -3.70 -11.43
CA ALA A 260 13.81 -3.85 -12.66
C ALA A 260 13.92 -2.64 -13.60
N LEU A 261 14.01 -1.45 -13.02
CA LEU A 261 14.12 -0.18 -13.76
C LEU A 261 15.58 0.21 -14.04
N GLY A 262 16.58 -0.40 -13.39
CA GLY A 262 17.98 -0.03 -13.51
C GLY A 262 18.28 1.37 -12.97
N VAL A 263 17.60 1.76 -11.89
CA VAL A 263 17.73 3.06 -11.22
C VAL A 263 18.08 2.89 -9.76
N GLN A 264 18.50 3.98 -9.12
CA GLN A 264 18.67 4.04 -7.67
C GLN A 264 17.50 4.78 -7.03
N LEU A 265 16.93 4.18 -5.98
CA LEU A 265 15.91 4.75 -5.09
C LEU A 265 16.51 5.03 -3.71
N GLY A 266 15.76 5.68 -2.83
CA GLY A 266 16.28 6.08 -1.51
C GLY A 266 17.06 7.40 -1.57
N GLY A 267 18.03 7.59 -0.66
CA GLY A 267 18.78 8.83 -0.50
C GLY A 267 18.11 9.83 0.45
N ILE A 268 18.35 11.12 0.26
CA ILE A 268 17.88 12.15 1.20
C ILE A 268 16.40 12.46 0.98
N ASN A 269 15.63 12.37 2.05
CA ASN A 269 14.24 12.84 2.14
C ASN A 269 14.13 13.92 3.21
N ARG A 270 13.09 14.77 3.16
CA ARG A 270 12.84 15.78 4.20
C ARG A 270 11.53 15.48 4.92
N TYR A 271 11.56 15.64 6.24
CA TYR A 271 10.40 15.52 7.11
C TYR A 271 10.43 16.66 8.12
N ASP A 272 9.40 17.48 8.18
CA ASP A 272 9.33 18.68 9.04
C ASP A 272 10.54 19.61 8.86
N GLY A 273 11.01 19.78 7.62
CA GLY A 273 12.18 20.58 7.25
C GLY A 273 13.55 19.92 7.53
N LEU A 274 13.57 18.74 8.16
CA LEU A 274 14.82 18.05 8.51
C LEU A 274 15.19 17.00 7.46
N PRO A 275 16.43 17.01 6.95
CA PRO A 275 16.90 15.97 6.04
C PRO A 275 17.11 14.66 6.78
N ILE A 276 16.53 13.58 6.27
CA ILE A 276 16.72 12.22 6.75
C ILE A 276 17.31 11.39 5.62
N GLU A 277 18.47 10.79 5.83
CA GLU A 277 19.10 9.90 4.87
C GLU A 277 18.45 8.51 4.96
N ARG A 278 17.96 8.02 3.82
CA ARG A 278 17.47 6.67 3.62
C ARG A 278 18.50 5.84 2.87
N PRO A 279 18.67 4.56 3.18
CA PRO A 279 19.55 3.69 2.40
C PRO A 279 19.20 3.72 0.93
N CYS A 280 20.22 3.76 0.07
CA CYS A 280 20.05 3.65 -1.36
C CYS A 280 19.74 2.20 -1.73
N LEU A 281 18.78 2.01 -2.65
CA LEU A 281 18.35 0.73 -3.18
C LEU A 281 18.53 0.73 -4.70
N GLY A 282 19.24 -0.27 -5.22
CA GLY A 282 19.59 -0.36 -6.64
C GLY A 282 20.84 0.42 -7.02
N ASP A 283 21.20 0.31 -8.29
CA ASP A 283 22.38 0.92 -8.87
C ASP A 283 21.97 2.03 -9.87
N PRO A 284 22.69 3.19 -9.91
CA PRO A 284 22.33 4.30 -10.79
C PRO A 284 22.84 4.06 -12.22
N HIS A 285 22.37 2.96 -12.87
CA HIS A 285 22.77 2.68 -14.26
C HIS A 285 22.24 3.74 -15.24
N GLN A 286 21.16 4.38 -14.89
CA GLN A 286 20.58 5.49 -15.63
C GLN A 286 19.95 6.52 -14.68
N PRO A 287 19.94 7.81 -15.06
CA PRO A 287 19.29 8.84 -14.26
C PRO A 287 17.77 8.61 -14.23
N LEU A 288 17.16 8.94 -13.11
CA LEU A 288 15.69 8.94 -12.98
C LEU A 288 15.07 9.94 -13.96
N SER A 289 14.01 9.53 -14.62
CA SER A 289 13.28 10.34 -15.60
C SER A 289 11.79 10.04 -15.56
N ARG A 290 10.96 10.93 -16.09
CA ARG A 290 9.48 10.77 -16.18
C ARG A 290 9.05 9.42 -16.77
N ALA A 291 9.85 8.87 -17.70
CA ALA A 291 9.56 7.57 -18.30
C ALA A 291 9.54 6.41 -17.29
N HIS A 292 10.29 6.54 -16.18
CA HIS A 292 10.33 5.49 -15.16
C HIS A 292 9.01 5.36 -14.39
N ILE A 293 8.22 6.43 -14.26
CA ILE A 293 6.87 6.36 -13.67
C ILE A 293 5.97 5.44 -14.50
N GLY A 294 5.95 5.60 -15.82
CA GLY A 294 5.16 4.73 -16.71
C GLY A 294 5.62 3.26 -16.69
N LYS A 295 6.95 3.04 -16.65
CA LYS A 295 7.50 1.68 -16.51
C LYS A 295 7.14 1.05 -15.17
N ALA A 296 7.22 1.81 -14.07
CA ALA A 296 6.83 1.35 -12.73
C ALA A 296 5.34 0.98 -12.67
N LEU A 297 4.45 1.82 -13.25
CA LEU A 297 3.03 1.47 -13.41
C LEU A 297 2.82 0.17 -14.19
N THR A 298 3.56 -0.01 -15.28
CA THR A 298 3.47 -1.25 -16.08
C THR A 298 3.91 -2.47 -15.26
N LEU A 299 4.98 -2.36 -14.49
CA LEU A 299 5.44 -3.42 -13.58
C LEU A 299 4.38 -3.72 -12.49
N MET A 300 3.81 -2.68 -11.89
CA MET A 300 2.72 -2.82 -10.91
C MET A 300 1.51 -3.54 -11.52
N LEU A 301 1.08 -3.17 -12.74
CA LEU A 301 -0.07 -3.80 -13.40
C LEU A 301 0.17 -5.29 -13.67
N TRP A 302 1.35 -5.67 -14.18
CA TRP A 302 1.68 -7.08 -14.40
C TRP A 302 1.81 -7.86 -13.10
N THR A 303 2.38 -7.26 -12.06
CA THR A 303 2.46 -7.84 -10.71
C THR A 303 1.06 -8.09 -10.15
N SER A 304 0.19 -7.10 -10.22
CA SER A 304 -1.20 -7.19 -9.74
C SER A 304 -2.00 -8.22 -10.53
N LEU A 305 -1.90 -8.23 -11.87
CA LEU A 305 -2.58 -9.19 -12.72
C LEU A 305 -2.14 -10.64 -12.40
N THR A 306 -0.82 -10.85 -12.26
CA THR A 306 -0.30 -12.16 -11.89
C THR A 306 -0.81 -12.60 -10.52
N GLY A 307 -0.82 -11.69 -9.53
CA GLY A 307 -1.37 -11.95 -8.20
C GLY A 307 -2.85 -12.32 -8.25
N VAL A 308 -3.66 -11.59 -9.02
CA VAL A 308 -5.09 -11.90 -9.20
C VAL A 308 -5.30 -13.28 -9.85
N LEU A 309 -4.54 -13.59 -10.90
CA LEU A 309 -4.64 -14.88 -11.57
C LEU A 309 -4.26 -16.04 -10.64
N LEU A 310 -3.22 -15.89 -9.84
CA LEU A 310 -2.83 -16.88 -8.84
C LEU A 310 -3.89 -17.02 -7.74
N GLY A 311 -4.44 -15.92 -7.26
CA GLY A 311 -5.48 -15.92 -6.23
C GLY A 311 -6.79 -16.54 -6.70
N VAL A 312 -7.24 -16.19 -7.92
CA VAL A 312 -8.42 -16.81 -8.54
C VAL A 312 -8.17 -18.30 -8.78
N GLY A 313 -7.00 -18.68 -9.31
CA GLY A 313 -6.64 -20.07 -9.52
C GLY A 313 -6.65 -20.89 -8.23
N TRP A 314 -6.13 -20.34 -7.14
CA TRP A 314 -6.17 -20.96 -5.81
C TRP A 314 -7.58 -21.19 -5.29
N LEU A 315 -8.49 -20.23 -5.50
CA LEU A 315 -9.87 -20.32 -5.02
C LEU A 315 -10.79 -21.19 -5.89
N LEU A 316 -10.35 -21.57 -7.08
CA LEU A 316 -11.05 -22.49 -7.96
C LEU A 316 -10.68 -23.96 -7.73
N TRP A 317 -9.57 -24.19 -7.01
CA TRP A 317 -9.05 -25.53 -6.67
C TRP A 317 -9.55 -26.01 -5.33
#